data_8782de9d38305ccc856f05bc0e9905dd
#
_entry.id   8782de9d38305ccc856f05bc0e9905dd
#
_cell.length_a   1.000
_cell.length_b   1.000
_cell.length_c   1.000
_cell.angle_alpha   90.00
_cell.angle_beta   90.00
_cell.angle_gamma   90.00
#
_symmetry.space_group_name_H-M   'P 1'
#
loop_
_entity.id
_entity.type
_entity.pdbx_description
1 polymer ?
#
loop_
_entity_poly.entity_id
_entity_poly.type
_entity_poly.pdbx_seq_one_letter_code
_entity_poly.pdbx_strand_id
1 'polypeptide(L)'
;QMSIEAELSGDNEKALKLSKRAVVEEPGFIPAQIHLAHLFMSSGKKDQAIKVLETAWAIRPHPEIVSAYWPLSDASNALSRMKVANKLAEINPKNNVTKLLLAKSAFDAELWGIARKNLEEIGAADEPVTNNYCQLMAQLEEAENSDMIASREWLVRAASAELDPAWVCEDCANVADVWSALCGTCSGFDKLQWRCPSRISSLGALKEH
;
A
#
# COMPACT_ATOMS: atom_id res chain seq x y z
N GLN A 1 -4.83 18.86 -2.58
CA GLN A 1 -4.71 19.62 -3.85
C GLN A 1 -3.96 20.94 -3.66
N MET A 2 -4.43 21.89 -2.83
CA MET A 2 -3.80 23.21 -2.61
C MET A 2 -2.34 23.15 -2.15
N SER A 3 -1.93 22.12 -1.40
CA SER A 3 -0.54 21.91 -0.98
C SER A 3 0.35 21.53 -2.16
N ILE A 4 -0.14 20.65 -3.03
CA ILE A 4 0.55 20.23 -4.26
C ILE A 4 0.72 21.45 -5.21
N GLU A 5 -0.32 22.26 -5.37
CA GLU A 5 -0.24 23.49 -6.19
C GLU A 5 0.77 24.49 -5.63
N ALA A 6 0.86 24.65 -4.30
CA ALA A 6 1.85 25.51 -3.66
C ALA A 6 3.27 24.97 -3.88
N GLU A 7 3.48 23.65 -3.80
CA GLU A 7 4.78 23.00 -4.10
C GLU A 7 5.18 23.25 -5.57
N LEU A 8 4.27 23.01 -6.50
CA LEU A 8 4.51 23.23 -7.94
C LEU A 8 4.82 24.70 -8.28
N SER A 9 4.30 25.65 -7.50
CA SER A 9 4.62 27.08 -7.63
C SER A 9 5.94 27.49 -6.93
N GLY A 10 6.61 26.55 -6.26
CA GLY A 10 7.86 26.78 -5.53
C GLY A 10 7.67 27.37 -4.12
N ASP A 11 6.44 27.54 -3.65
CA ASP A 11 6.13 28.03 -2.29
C ASP A 11 6.13 26.86 -1.29
N ASN A 12 7.33 26.38 -0.98
CA ASN A 12 7.52 25.21 -0.10
C ASN A 12 7.03 25.47 1.34
N GLU A 13 7.08 26.68 1.82
CA GLU A 13 6.61 27.04 3.17
C GLU A 13 5.08 26.92 3.25
N LYS A 14 4.39 27.47 2.27
CA LYS A 14 2.93 27.37 2.14
C LYS A 14 2.50 25.91 1.91
N ALA A 15 3.20 25.17 1.04
CA ALA A 15 2.95 23.75 0.81
C ALA A 15 3.03 22.95 2.11
N LEU A 16 4.10 23.14 2.89
CA LEU A 16 4.28 22.48 4.18
C LEU A 16 3.18 22.83 5.19
N LYS A 17 2.79 24.10 5.27
CA LYS A 17 1.71 24.56 6.16
C LYS A 17 0.36 23.92 5.79
N LEU A 18 0.02 23.91 4.51
CA LEU A 18 -1.22 23.33 4.01
C LEU A 18 -1.25 21.81 4.19
N SER A 19 -0.12 21.13 3.94
CA SER A 19 -0.02 19.68 4.12
C SER A 19 -0.17 19.27 5.59
N LYS A 20 0.46 19.99 6.52
CA LYS A 20 0.28 19.77 7.97
C LYS A 20 -1.17 19.94 8.39
N ARG A 21 -1.86 20.95 7.85
CA ARG A 21 -3.27 21.17 8.14
C ARG A 21 -4.12 20.03 7.63
N ALA A 22 -3.91 19.55 6.40
CA ALA A 22 -4.64 18.43 5.82
C ALA A 22 -4.51 17.14 6.66
N VAL A 23 -3.30 16.85 7.15
CA VAL A 23 -3.03 15.70 8.02
C VAL A 23 -3.73 15.81 9.37
N VAL A 24 -3.90 17.02 9.91
CA VAL A 24 -4.65 17.24 11.16
C VAL A 24 -6.15 17.13 10.95
N GLU A 25 -6.67 17.63 9.83
CA GLU A 25 -8.09 17.57 9.48
C GLU A 25 -8.53 16.13 9.15
N GLU A 26 -7.69 15.37 8.46
CA GLU A 26 -7.98 13.98 8.08
C GLU A 26 -6.77 13.05 8.28
N PRO A 27 -6.53 12.58 9.52
CA PRO A 27 -5.36 11.76 9.84
C PRO A 27 -5.28 10.41 9.11
N GLY A 28 -6.41 9.89 8.64
CA GLY A 28 -6.53 8.64 7.88
C GLY A 28 -6.32 8.79 6.38
N PHE A 29 -6.16 10.02 5.87
CA PHE A 29 -5.97 10.26 4.44
C PHE A 29 -4.49 10.08 4.04
N ILE A 30 -4.20 8.87 3.56
CA ILE A 30 -2.83 8.42 3.26
C ILE A 30 -2.09 9.33 2.26
N PRO A 31 -2.70 9.81 1.16
CA PRO A 31 -2.01 10.72 0.23
C PRO A 31 -1.48 12.00 0.88
N ALA A 32 -2.21 12.57 1.84
CA ALA A 32 -1.74 13.76 2.56
C ALA A 32 -0.55 13.46 3.47
N GLN A 33 -0.53 12.29 4.11
CA GLN A 33 0.58 11.83 4.94
C GLN A 33 1.85 11.62 4.12
N ILE A 34 1.72 10.96 2.98
CA ILE A 34 2.85 10.70 2.06
C ILE A 34 3.38 12.03 1.50
N HIS A 35 2.50 12.93 1.08
CA HIS A 35 2.89 14.23 0.58
C HIS A 35 3.62 15.07 1.65
N LEU A 36 3.14 15.07 2.90
CA LEU A 36 3.82 15.73 4.01
C LEU A 36 5.21 15.13 4.28
N ALA A 37 5.33 13.80 4.24
CA ALA A 37 6.62 13.13 4.40
C ALA A 37 7.58 13.50 3.27
N HIS A 38 7.11 13.58 2.03
CA HIS A 38 7.89 14.02 0.87
C HIS A 38 8.40 15.47 1.03
N LEU A 39 7.56 16.41 1.49
CA LEU A 39 7.97 17.79 1.76
C LEU A 39 9.03 17.87 2.88
N PHE A 40 8.93 17.04 3.91
CA PHE A 40 9.98 16.95 4.92
C PHE A 40 11.29 16.38 4.36
N MET A 41 11.21 15.38 3.51
CA MET A 41 12.38 14.82 2.80
C MET A 41 13.11 15.89 1.98
N SER A 42 12.36 16.58 1.12
CA SER A 42 12.90 17.64 0.25
C SER A 42 13.54 18.78 1.05
N SER A 43 13.09 18.97 2.31
CA SER A 43 13.67 19.94 3.25
C SER A 43 14.81 19.38 4.11
N GLY A 44 15.29 18.16 3.85
CA GLY A 44 16.35 17.50 4.62
C GLY A 44 15.93 17.03 6.02
N LYS A 45 14.64 17.02 6.33
CA LYS A 45 14.09 16.67 7.65
C LYS A 45 13.65 15.20 7.72
N LYS A 46 14.60 14.29 7.49
CA LYS A 46 14.37 12.84 7.41
C LYS A 46 13.60 12.29 8.62
N ASP A 47 13.97 12.66 9.84
CA ASP A 47 13.33 12.14 11.04
C ASP A 47 11.86 12.56 11.17
N GLN A 48 11.52 13.76 10.70
CA GLN A 48 10.13 14.23 10.67
C GLN A 48 9.32 13.47 9.62
N ALA A 49 9.89 13.18 8.46
CA ALA A 49 9.25 12.35 7.44
C ALA A 49 8.96 10.93 7.97
N ILE A 50 9.94 10.29 8.61
CA ILE A 50 9.78 8.98 9.24
C ILE A 50 8.64 9.01 10.28
N LYS A 51 8.63 10.00 11.18
CA LYS A 51 7.62 10.13 12.21
C LYS A 51 6.20 10.29 11.64
N VAL A 52 6.04 11.04 10.56
CA VAL A 52 4.75 11.19 9.86
C VAL A 52 4.28 9.84 9.33
N LEU A 53 5.14 9.08 8.64
CA LEU A 53 4.79 7.77 8.08
C LEU A 53 4.49 6.73 9.16
N GLU A 54 5.23 6.72 10.26
CA GLU A 54 4.95 5.83 11.41
C GLU A 54 3.63 6.16 12.09
N THR A 55 3.30 7.45 12.22
CA THR A 55 2.01 7.89 12.73
C THR A 55 0.86 7.47 11.79
N ALA A 56 1.04 7.64 10.49
CA ALA A 56 0.08 7.19 9.48
C ALA A 56 -0.11 5.66 9.53
N TRP A 57 0.98 4.90 9.68
CA TRP A 57 0.95 3.45 9.82
C TRP A 57 0.19 2.99 11.07
N ALA A 58 0.34 3.69 12.18
CA ALA A 58 -0.40 3.38 13.41
C ALA A 58 -1.92 3.52 13.22
N ILE A 59 -2.35 4.50 12.41
CA ILE A 59 -3.77 4.77 12.15
C ILE A 59 -4.32 3.80 11.09
N ARG A 60 -3.62 3.68 9.96
CA ARG A 60 -4.06 2.88 8.82
C ARG A 60 -2.86 2.35 8.02
N PRO A 61 -2.41 1.11 8.27
CA PRO A 61 -1.39 0.49 7.44
C PRO A 61 -1.79 0.49 5.95
N HIS A 62 -0.87 0.94 5.10
CA HIS A 62 -1.11 1.08 3.67
C HIS A 62 0.17 0.81 2.87
N PRO A 63 0.11 0.09 1.72
CA PRO A 63 1.31 -0.24 0.95
C PRO A 63 2.12 0.98 0.49
N GLU A 64 1.46 2.08 0.14
CA GLU A 64 2.15 3.31 -0.27
C GLU A 64 2.98 3.95 0.86
N ILE A 65 2.58 3.78 2.12
CA ILE A 65 3.41 4.22 3.26
C ILE A 65 4.73 3.46 3.26
N VAL A 66 4.71 2.16 2.99
CA VAL A 66 5.92 1.33 2.90
C VAL A 66 6.81 1.81 1.76
N SER A 67 6.22 2.07 0.59
CA SER A 67 6.95 2.60 -0.57
C SER A 67 7.61 3.95 -0.29
N ALA A 68 6.93 4.85 0.46
CA ALA A 68 7.48 6.12 0.89
C ALA A 68 8.54 5.98 2.01
N TYR A 69 8.47 4.91 2.79
CA TYR A 69 9.38 4.65 3.91
C TYR A 69 10.74 4.07 3.44
N TRP A 70 10.76 3.24 2.36
CA TRP A 70 11.98 2.60 1.89
C TRP A 70 13.13 3.58 1.60
N PRO A 71 12.94 4.70 0.89
CA PRO A 71 14.02 5.67 0.64
C PRO A 71 14.53 6.37 1.90
N LEU A 72 13.72 6.38 2.97
CA LEU A 72 14.08 6.98 4.27
C LEU A 72 14.84 6.02 5.18
N SER A 73 14.81 4.75 4.88
CA SER A 73 15.48 3.71 5.65
C SER A 73 16.76 3.27 4.94
N ASP A 74 17.71 2.72 5.69
CA ASP A 74 18.93 2.12 5.12
C ASP A 74 18.66 0.69 4.61
N ALA A 75 17.47 0.45 4.08
CA ALA A 75 16.97 -0.85 3.65
C ALA A 75 17.47 -1.23 2.24
N SER A 76 18.79 -1.34 2.09
CA SER A 76 19.46 -1.66 0.81
C SER A 76 19.41 -3.14 0.43
N ASN A 77 19.12 -4.04 1.37
CA ASN A 77 19.05 -5.49 1.16
C ASN A 77 17.83 -6.11 1.87
N ALA A 78 17.55 -7.40 1.60
CA ALA A 78 16.40 -8.10 2.14
C ALA A 78 16.35 -8.12 3.68
N LEU A 79 17.49 -8.36 4.34
CA LEU A 79 17.56 -8.38 5.80
C LEU A 79 17.32 -6.99 6.43
N SER A 80 17.81 -5.93 5.81
CA SER A 80 17.52 -4.57 6.29
C SER A 80 16.07 -4.16 6.05
N ARG A 81 15.44 -4.61 4.97
CA ARG A 81 14.00 -4.48 4.74
C ARG A 81 13.18 -5.22 5.79
N MET A 82 13.59 -6.45 6.14
CA MET A 82 12.95 -7.20 7.22
C MET A 82 13.01 -6.48 8.57
N LYS A 83 14.11 -5.80 8.90
CA LYS A 83 14.20 -4.97 10.12
C LYS A 83 13.18 -3.82 10.11
N VAL A 84 13.00 -3.16 8.97
CA VAL A 84 11.98 -2.11 8.81
C VAL A 84 10.58 -2.68 8.93
N ALA A 85 10.31 -3.82 8.30
CA ALA A 85 9.02 -4.50 8.40
C ALA A 85 8.68 -4.86 9.85
N ASN A 86 9.64 -5.37 10.61
CA ASN A 86 9.48 -5.65 12.04
C ASN A 86 9.16 -4.38 12.84
N LYS A 87 9.87 -3.27 12.58
CA LYS A 87 9.60 -1.99 13.24
C LYS A 87 8.17 -1.48 12.99
N LEU A 88 7.69 -1.57 11.75
CA LEU A 88 6.31 -1.22 11.42
C LEU A 88 5.30 -2.20 12.03
N ALA A 89 5.66 -3.47 12.15
CA ALA A 89 4.82 -4.47 12.81
C ALA A 89 4.66 -4.23 14.31
N GLU A 90 5.66 -3.71 15.00
CA GLU A 90 5.55 -3.31 16.40
C GLU A 90 4.50 -2.21 16.60
N ILE A 91 4.32 -1.33 15.61
CA ILE A 91 3.35 -0.23 15.65
C ILE A 91 1.92 -0.75 15.44
N ASN A 92 1.71 -1.66 14.48
CA ASN A 92 0.38 -2.18 14.16
C ASN A 92 0.44 -3.69 13.79
N PRO A 93 0.57 -4.59 14.78
CA PRO A 93 0.87 -6.01 14.53
C PRO A 93 -0.31 -6.84 14.00
N LYS A 94 -1.55 -6.39 14.21
CA LYS A 94 -2.75 -7.21 13.92
C LYS A 94 -3.30 -7.01 12.50
N ASN A 95 -2.90 -5.95 11.83
CA ASN A 95 -3.44 -5.60 10.51
C ASN A 95 -2.90 -6.53 9.42
N ASN A 96 -3.75 -6.98 8.50
CA ASN A 96 -3.38 -7.88 7.41
C ASN A 96 -2.35 -7.27 6.44
N VAL A 97 -2.36 -5.93 6.23
CA VAL A 97 -1.32 -5.25 5.44
C VAL A 97 0.04 -5.37 6.11
N THR A 98 0.09 -5.27 7.44
CA THR A 98 1.33 -5.46 8.21
C THR A 98 1.84 -6.89 8.12
N LYS A 99 0.95 -7.88 8.27
CA LYS A 99 1.32 -9.30 8.14
C LYS A 99 1.81 -9.63 6.73
N LEU A 100 1.17 -9.07 5.70
CA LEU A 100 1.60 -9.25 4.31
C LEU A 100 2.96 -8.59 4.05
N LEU A 101 3.23 -7.41 4.63
CA LEU A 101 4.55 -6.78 4.58
C LEU A 101 5.62 -7.66 5.24
N LEU A 102 5.34 -8.22 6.43
CA LEU A 102 6.24 -9.14 7.11
C LEU A 102 6.49 -10.40 6.28
N ALA A 103 5.43 -11.02 5.75
CA ALA A 103 5.52 -12.22 4.93
C ALA A 103 6.39 -11.99 3.68
N LYS A 104 6.14 -10.90 2.95
CA LYS A 104 6.91 -10.55 1.76
C LYS A 104 8.37 -10.23 2.09
N SER A 105 8.63 -9.44 3.14
CA SER A 105 10.00 -9.10 3.56
C SER A 105 10.77 -10.31 4.08
N ALA A 106 10.09 -11.25 4.74
CA ALA A 106 10.67 -12.51 5.19
C ALA A 106 10.95 -13.44 4.01
N PHE A 107 10.05 -13.51 3.02
CA PHE A 107 10.26 -14.25 1.79
C PHE A 107 11.49 -13.75 1.03
N ASP A 108 11.61 -12.44 0.82
CA ASP A 108 12.77 -11.81 0.17
C ASP A 108 14.09 -12.07 0.92
N ALA A 109 14.02 -12.30 2.23
CA ALA A 109 15.16 -12.64 3.10
C ALA A 109 15.38 -14.14 3.30
N GLU A 110 14.67 -15.00 2.58
CA GLU A 110 14.70 -16.46 2.67
C GLU A 110 14.38 -17.00 4.08
N LEU A 111 13.57 -16.25 4.84
CA LEU A 111 13.09 -16.61 6.17
C LEU A 111 11.72 -17.29 6.07
N TRP A 112 11.69 -18.46 5.43
CA TRP A 112 10.47 -19.15 5.02
C TRP A 112 9.47 -19.38 6.15
N GLY A 113 9.93 -19.80 7.32
CA GLY A 113 9.05 -20.05 8.48
C GLY A 113 8.35 -18.77 8.99
N ILE A 114 8.98 -17.61 8.89
CA ILE A 114 8.36 -16.32 9.25
C ILE A 114 7.36 -15.91 8.18
N ALA A 115 7.69 -16.10 6.90
CA ALA A 115 6.79 -15.83 5.79
C ALA A 115 5.52 -16.66 5.91
N ARG A 116 5.67 -17.99 6.10
CA ARG A 116 4.57 -18.93 6.27
C ARG A 116 3.65 -18.58 7.43
N LYS A 117 4.21 -18.37 8.60
CA LYS A 117 3.45 -17.97 9.79
C LYS A 117 2.54 -16.77 9.54
N ASN A 118 3.09 -15.70 8.96
CA ASN A 118 2.30 -14.49 8.70
C ASN A 118 1.21 -14.70 7.65
N LEU A 119 1.48 -15.50 6.61
CA LEU A 119 0.48 -15.85 5.59
C LEU A 119 -0.64 -16.73 6.16
N GLU A 120 -0.31 -17.74 6.98
CA GLU A 120 -1.29 -18.57 7.66
C GLU A 120 -2.20 -17.74 8.58
N GLU A 121 -1.65 -16.78 9.31
CA GLU A 121 -2.44 -15.88 10.14
C GLU A 121 -3.40 -14.97 9.34
N ILE A 122 -3.04 -14.60 8.09
CA ILE A 122 -3.96 -13.90 7.17
C ILE A 122 -5.04 -14.86 6.68
N GLY A 123 -4.66 -16.06 6.24
CA GLY A 123 -5.59 -17.04 5.71
C GLY A 123 -6.55 -17.63 6.74
N ALA A 124 -6.22 -17.55 8.04
CA ALA A 124 -7.09 -17.95 9.13
C ALA A 124 -8.14 -16.88 9.50
N ALA A 125 -8.00 -15.64 9.00
CA ALA A 125 -8.99 -14.59 9.18
C ALA A 125 -10.22 -14.89 8.31
N ASP A 126 -11.40 -14.51 8.79
CA ASP A 126 -12.68 -14.72 8.08
C ASP A 126 -12.89 -13.69 6.94
N GLU A 127 -11.78 -13.27 6.35
CA GLU A 127 -11.74 -12.30 5.25
C GLU A 127 -11.28 -12.97 3.96
N PRO A 128 -11.84 -12.57 2.79
CA PRO A 128 -11.40 -13.12 1.52
C PRO A 128 -9.93 -12.76 1.26
N VAL A 129 -9.17 -13.74 0.79
CA VAL A 129 -7.77 -13.55 0.42
C VAL A 129 -7.63 -12.94 -0.97
N THR A 130 -6.61 -12.11 -1.15
CA THR A 130 -6.35 -11.43 -2.41
C THR A 130 -5.47 -12.23 -3.35
N ASN A 131 -5.40 -11.79 -4.61
CA ASN A 131 -4.54 -12.39 -5.62
C ASN A 131 -3.07 -12.39 -5.19
N ASN A 132 -2.54 -11.27 -4.67
CA ASN A 132 -1.16 -11.15 -4.22
C ASN A 132 -0.83 -12.12 -3.06
N TYR A 133 -1.77 -12.30 -2.12
CA TYR A 133 -1.64 -13.31 -1.07
C TYR A 133 -1.46 -14.72 -1.65
N CYS A 134 -2.34 -15.11 -2.57
CA CYS A 134 -2.28 -16.44 -3.20
C CYS A 134 -1.00 -16.62 -4.02
N GLN A 135 -0.54 -15.60 -4.73
CA GLN A 135 0.72 -15.64 -5.46
C GLN A 135 1.93 -15.81 -4.52
N LEU A 136 1.95 -15.11 -3.39
CA LEU A 136 3.03 -15.24 -2.42
C LEU A 136 3.03 -16.62 -1.75
N MET A 137 1.86 -17.21 -1.49
CA MET A 137 1.75 -18.60 -1.04
C MET A 137 2.32 -19.59 -2.07
N ALA A 138 1.99 -19.40 -3.36
CA ALA A 138 2.52 -20.24 -4.43
C ALA A 138 4.05 -20.18 -4.51
N GLN A 139 4.61 -18.97 -4.43
CA GLN A 139 6.07 -18.77 -4.42
C GLN A 139 6.72 -19.42 -3.19
N LEU A 140 6.05 -19.36 -2.03
CA LEU A 140 6.55 -19.95 -0.81
C LEU A 140 6.57 -21.48 -0.86
N GLU A 141 5.52 -22.12 -1.39
CA GLU A 141 5.50 -23.60 -1.56
C GLU A 141 6.63 -24.06 -2.48
N GLU A 142 6.89 -23.34 -3.54
CA GLU A 142 7.98 -23.65 -4.46
C GLU A 142 9.37 -23.44 -3.81
N ALA A 143 9.58 -22.30 -3.14
CA ALA A 143 10.89 -21.93 -2.60
C ALA A 143 11.28 -22.74 -1.34
N GLU A 144 10.33 -22.97 -0.42
CA GLU A 144 10.58 -23.66 0.85
C GLU A 144 10.61 -25.17 0.69
N ASN A 145 9.65 -25.74 -0.07
CA ASN A 145 9.39 -27.16 -0.11
C ASN A 145 9.66 -27.79 -1.49
N SER A 146 9.94 -27.00 -2.53
CA SER A 146 9.97 -27.42 -3.94
C SER A 146 8.65 -28.12 -4.37
N ASP A 147 7.53 -27.75 -3.74
CA ASP A 147 6.22 -28.34 -3.99
C ASP A 147 5.50 -27.61 -5.12
N MET A 148 5.78 -28.06 -6.35
CA MET A 148 5.16 -27.53 -7.56
C MET A 148 3.65 -27.82 -7.65
N ILE A 149 3.16 -28.85 -6.94
CA ILE A 149 1.73 -29.18 -6.95
C ILE A 149 0.98 -28.18 -6.10
N ALA A 150 1.42 -27.97 -4.85
CA ALA A 150 0.85 -26.97 -3.98
C ALA A 150 0.97 -25.54 -4.55
N SER A 151 2.12 -25.21 -5.16
CA SER A 151 2.31 -23.92 -5.85
C SER A 151 1.24 -23.72 -6.93
N ARG A 152 1.01 -24.73 -7.79
CA ARG A 152 -0.01 -24.65 -8.84
C ARG A 152 -1.43 -24.49 -8.26
N GLU A 153 -1.78 -25.17 -7.20
CA GLU A 153 -3.08 -25.05 -6.54
C GLU A 153 -3.31 -23.62 -6.06
N TRP A 154 -2.30 -23.00 -5.47
CA TRP A 154 -2.36 -21.60 -5.06
C TRP A 154 -2.51 -20.63 -6.26
N LEU A 155 -1.82 -20.88 -7.39
CA LEU A 155 -1.98 -20.07 -8.59
C LEU A 155 -3.39 -20.21 -9.21
N VAL A 156 -3.98 -21.39 -9.19
CA VAL A 156 -5.38 -21.58 -9.59
C VAL A 156 -6.33 -20.80 -8.68
N ARG A 157 -6.07 -20.83 -7.36
CA ARG A 157 -6.83 -20.06 -6.38
C ARG A 157 -6.67 -18.55 -6.60
N ALA A 158 -5.46 -18.06 -6.92
CA ALA A 158 -5.19 -16.68 -7.27
C ALA A 158 -6.06 -16.20 -8.45
N ALA A 159 -6.33 -17.06 -9.43
CA ALA A 159 -7.17 -16.73 -10.58
C ALA A 159 -8.61 -16.36 -10.19
N SER A 160 -9.16 -16.88 -9.10
CA SER A 160 -10.51 -16.60 -8.59
C SER A 160 -10.55 -15.70 -7.35
N ALA A 161 -9.41 -15.47 -6.70
CA ALA A 161 -9.30 -14.63 -5.51
C ALA A 161 -9.70 -13.17 -5.78
N GLU A 162 -9.99 -12.39 -4.76
CA GLU A 162 -10.21 -10.94 -4.92
C GLU A 162 -8.99 -10.25 -5.52
N LEU A 163 -9.22 -9.20 -6.29
CA LEU A 163 -8.13 -8.34 -6.77
C LEU A 163 -7.55 -7.57 -5.59
N ASP A 164 -6.26 -7.29 -5.66
CA ASP A 164 -5.63 -6.47 -4.63
C ASP A 164 -6.20 -5.06 -4.61
N PRO A 165 -6.29 -4.42 -3.43
CA PRO A 165 -6.78 -3.05 -3.34
C PRO A 165 -5.95 -2.09 -4.20
N ALA A 166 -6.63 -1.17 -4.85
CA ALA A 166 -6.06 -0.12 -5.69
C ALA A 166 -6.88 1.17 -5.56
N TRP A 167 -6.39 2.26 -6.13
CA TRP A 167 -7.18 3.48 -6.24
C TRP A 167 -8.23 3.33 -7.35
N VAL A 168 -9.48 3.23 -6.96
CA VAL A 168 -10.61 3.03 -7.87
C VAL A 168 -11.50 4.25 -7.85
N CYS A 169 -11.78 4.81 -9.04
CA CYS A 169 -12.70 5.93 -9.17
C CYS A 169 -14.15 5.48 -8.91
N GLU A 170 -14.87 6.20 -8.06
CA GLU A 170 -16.27 5.90 -7.75
C GLU A 170 -17.19 6.18 -8.94
N ASP A 171 -16.88 7.17 -9.78
CA ASP A 171 -17.73 7.60 -10.89
C ASP A 171 -17.57 6.74 -12.14
N CYS A 172 -16.32 6.36 -12.50
CA CYS A 172 -16.05 5.65 -13.77
C CYS A 172 -15.36 4.29 -13.61
N ALA A 173 -15.14 3.85 -12.36
CA ALA A 173 -14.47 2.61 -12.02
C ALA A 173 -13.01 2.48 -12.59
N ASN A 174 -12.42 3.55 -13.09
CA ASN A 174 -11.01 3.56 -13.49
C ASN A 174 -10.11 3.17 -12.33
N VAL A 175 -9.15 2.32 -12.58
CA VAL A 175 -8.11 1.92 -11.63
C VAL A 175 -6.85 2.73 -11.88
N ALA A 176 -6.32 3.38 -10.86
CA ALA A 176 -5.11 4.17 -10.91
C ALA A 176 -4.03 3.61 -9.98
N ASP A 177 -2.78 3.68 -10.40
CA ASP A 177 -1.63 3.20 -9.62
C ASP A 177 -1.31 4.13 -8.43
N VAL A 178 -1.60 5.42 -8.59
CA VAL A 178 -1.34 6.45 -7.59
C VAL A 178 -2.59 7.32 -7.41
N TRP A 179 -2.78 7.80 -6.19
CA TRP A 179 -3.84 8.75 -5.92
C TRP A 179 -3.61 10.09 -6.62
N SER A 180 -4.66 10.66 -7.17
CA SER A 180 -4.70 12.03 -7.67
C SER A 180 -6.03 12.69 -7.29
N ALA A 181 -6.02 14.01 -7.13
CA ALA A 181 -7.25 14.75 -6.78
C ALA A 181 -8.29 14.74 -7.92
N LEU A 182 -7.84 14.55 -9.15
CA LEU A 182 -8.71 14.42 -10.33
C LEU A 182 -8.51 13.02 -10.93
N CYS A 183 -9.59 12.33 -11.21
CA CYS A 183 -9.51 11.07 -11.94
C CYS A 183 -8.97 11.30 -13.37
N GLY A 184 -7.92 10.57 -13.75
CA GLY A 184 -7.30 10.71 -15.07
C GLY A 184 -8.20 10.37 -16.26
N THR A 185 -9.32 9.66 -16.01
CA THR A 185 -10.26 9.25 -17.05
C THR A 185 -11.48 10.14 -17.14
N CYS A 186 -12.16 10.42 -16.02
CA CYS A 186 -13.44 11.19 -16.03
C CYS A 186 -13.29 12.60 -15.46
N SER A 187 -12.10 12.98 -14.98
CA SER A 187 -11.82 14.24 -14.31
C SER A 187 -12.67 14.52 -13.05
N GLY A 188 -13.32 13.49 -12.50
CA GLY A 188 -14.04 13.58 -11.23
C GLY A 188 -13.10 13.97 -10.09
N PHE A 189 -13.46 15.02 -9.33
CA PHE A 189 -12.67 15.51 -8.21
C PHE A 189 -12.90 14.67 -6.96
N ASP A 190 -11.84 14.21 -6.30
CA ASP A 190 -11.82 13.44 -5.05
C ASP A 190 -12.65 12.14 -5.13
N LYS A 191 -12.56 11.44 -6.29
CA LYS A 191 -13.32 10.22 -6.58
C LYS A 191 -12.52 8.93 -6.47
N LEU A 192 -11.22 9.01 -6.22
CA LEU A 192 -10.36 7.84 -6.06
C LEU A 192 -10.43 7.32 -4.62
N GLN A 193 -10.92 6.09 -4.47
CA GLN A 193 -11.01 5.36 -3.21
C GLN A 193 -10.10 4.13 -3.23
N TRP A 194 -9.43 3.86 -2.10
CA TRP A 194 -8.63 2.65 -1.94
C TRP A 194 -9.51 1.46 -1.62
N ARG A 195 -9.73 0.60 -2.60
CA ARG A 195 -10.59 -0.59 -2.48
C ARG A 195 -10.23 -1.65 -3.51
N CYS A 196 -10.69 -2.89 -3.31
CA CYS A 196 -10.58 -3.93 -4.31
C CYS A 196 -11.42 -3.57 -5.55
N PRO A 197 -10.81 -3.55 -6.75
CA PRO A 197 -11.56 -3.38 -8.01
C PRO A 197 -12.52 -4.55 -8.22
N SER A 198 -13.67 -4.32 -8.84
CA SER A 198 -14.52 -5.42 -9.27
C SER A 198 -13.91 -6.12 -10.49
N ARG A 199 -13.94 -7.47 -10.52
CA ARG A 199 -13.49 -8.25 -11.70
C ARG A 199 -14.37 -8.04 -12.93
N ILE A 200 -15.60 -7.63 -12.73
CA ILE A 200 -16.54 -7.24 -13.79
C ILE A 200 -16.40 -5.74 -13.94
N SER A 201 -15.51 -5.29 -14.84
CA SER A 201 -15.68 -3.97 -15.41
C SER A 201 -17.04 -4.00 -16.11
N SER A 202 -18.01 -3.22 -15.61
CA SER A 202 -19.22 -2.94 -16.38
C SER A 202 -18.74 -2.46 -17.75
N LEU A 203 -18.89 -3.31 -18.76
CA LEU A 203 -18.84 -2.91 -20.16
C LEU A 203 -19.71 -1.68 -20.23
N GLY A 204 -19.11 -0.54 -20.52
CA GLY A 204 -19.66 0.77 -20.33
C GLY A 204 -21.11 0.83 -20.76
N ALA A 205 -21.92 1.43 -19.91
CA ALA A 205 -23.17 1.99 -20.35
C ALA A 205 -22.84 2.88 -21.56
N LEU A 206 -23.07 2.35 -22.75
CA LEU A 206 -23.13 3.12 -23.99
C LEU A 206 -24.12 4.24 -23.70
N LYS A 207 -23.64 5.44 -23.44
CA LYS A 207 -24.49 6.62 -23.48
C LYS A 207 -24.97 6.72 -24.90
N GLU A 208 -26.20 6.27 -25.13
CA GLU A 208 -26.96 6.64 -26.31
C GLU A 208 -27.10 8.17 -26.28
N HIS A 209 -26.56 8.80 -27.30
CA HIS A 209 -26.80 10.20 -27.63
C HIS A 209 -27.95 10.30 -28.60
#